data_5b4ffe6526e61b6a35b10a7a52eea6e3
#
_entry.id   5b4ffe6526e61b6a35b10a7a52eea6e3
#
_cell.length_a   1.000
_cell.length_b   1.000
_cell.length_c   1.000
_cell.angle_alpha   90.00
_cell.angle_beta   90.00
_cell.angle_gamma   90.00
#
_symmetry.space_group_name_H-M   'P 1'
#
loop_
_entity.id
_entity.type
_entity.pdbx_description
1 polymer ?
#
loop_
_entity_poly.entity_id
_entity_poly.type
_entity_poly.pdbx_seq_one_letter_code
_entity_poly.pdbx_strand_id
1 'polypeptide(L)'
;MEKYSKIWDEIKQEIENELDEFVFTEIFEPVSTVFEVNNNYIYLVAPNDFIKKRIEMLYLNKMNRLLEGKIDERHMFRMITEDQAEKKLQDSKDFSIVSSND
;
A
#
# COMPACT_ATOMS: atom_id res chain seq x y z
N MET A 1 -6.78 6.64 -8.75
CA MET A 1 -6.59 8.02 -8.53
C MET A 1 -5.20 8.37 -8.16
N GLU A 2 -4.71 9.39 -8.82
CA GLU A 2 -3.34 9.80 -8.61
C GLU A 2 -3.08 10.25 -7.18
N LYS A 3 -4.11 10.74 -6.52
CA LYS A 3 -3.97 11.22 -5.16
C LYS A 3 -3.40 10.16 -4.23
N TYR A 4 -3.95 8.96 -4.27
CA TYR A 4 -3.51 7.92 -3.36
C TYR A 4 -2.16 7.34 -3.76
N SER A 5 -1.92 7.26 -5.05
CA SER A 5 -0.63 6.79 -5.52
C SER A 5 0.47 7.77 -5.11
N LYS A 6 0.18 9.05 -5.22
CA LYS A 6 1.15 10.07 -4.85
C LYS A 6 1.41 10.05 -3.35
N ILE A 7 0.36 9.88 -2.55
CA ILE A 7 0.52 9.79 -1.10
C ILE A 7 1.38 8.59 -0.74
N TRP A 8 1.13 7.45 -1.40
CA TRP A 8 1.92 6.27 -1.15
C TRP A 8 3.39 6.50 -1.51
N ASP A 9 3.65 7.18 -2.62
CA ASP A 9 5.02 7.47 -3.00
C ASP A 9 5.72 8.33 -1.96
N GLU A 10 5.02 9.30 -1.39
CA GLU A 10 5.59 10.15 -0.35
C GLU A 10 5.91 9.36 0.91
N ILE A 11 4.97 8.51 1.32
CA ILE A 11 5.17 7.70 2.51
C ILE A 11 6.32 6.71 2.29
N LYS A 12 6.36 6.12 1.11
CA LYS A 12 7.41 5.19 0.76
C LYS A 12 8.78 5.87 0.84
N GLN A 13 8.85 7.11 0.39
CA GLN A 13 10.09 7.88 0.45
C GLN A 13 10.51 8.11 1.89
N GLU A 14 9.57 8.43 2.76
CA GLU A 14 9.89 8.66 4.17
C GLU A 14 10.40 7.39 4.82
N ILE A 15 9.81 6.26 4.47
CA ILE A 15 10.25 4.99 5.01
C ILE A 15 11.64 4.66 4.49
N GLU A 16 11.88 4.94 3.22
CA GLU A 16 13.19 4.69 2.64
C GLU A 16 14.28 5.44 3.38
N ASN A 17 13.98 6.66 3.83
CA ASN A 17 14.95 7.47 4.53
C ASN A 17 15.30 6.92 5.91
N GLU A 18 14.45 6.07 6.47
CA GLU A 18 14.65 5.55 7.81
C GLU A 18 15.21 4.13 7.83
N LEU A 19 15.11 3.42 6.73
CA LEU A 19 15.51 2.02 6.71
C LEU A 19 16.85 1.84 6.04
N ASP A 20 17.50 0.74 6.40
CA ASP A 20 18.67 0.28 5.68
C ASP A 20 18.24 0.05 4.22
N GLU A 21 19.11 0.43 3.31
CA GLU A 21 18.81 0.35 1.89
C GLU A 21 18.45 -1.09 1.47
N PHE A 22 19.17 -2.06 2.02
CA PHE A 22 18.91 -3.45 1.69
C PHE A 22 17.50 -3.87 2.12
N VAL A 23 17.13 -3.47 3.34
CA VAL A 23 15.81 -3.82 3.87
C VAL A 23 14.72 -3.16 3.03
N PHE A 24 14.90 -1.90 2.70
CA PHE A 24 13.90 -1.20 1.90
C PHE A 24 13.70 -1.88 0.55
N THR A 25 14.80 -2.21 -0.10
CA THR A 25 14.74 -2.85 -1.42
C THR A 25 14.04 -4.20 -1.35
N GLU A 26 14.30 -4.97 -0.30
CA GLU A 26 13.69 -6.29 -0.16
C GLU A 26 12.21 -6.22 0.16
N ILE A 27 11.80 -5.26 0.98
CA ILE A 27 10.47 -5.27 1.56
C ILE A 27 9.52 -4.33 0.83
N PHE A 28 9.94 -3.11 0.55
CA PHE A 28 9.03 -2.09 0.04
C PHE A 28 9.08 -1.87 -1.46
N GLU A 29 10.23 -2.05 -2.07
CA GLU A 29 10.32 -1.88 -3.50
C GLU A 29 9.33 -2.75 -4.28
N PRO A 30 9.12 -4.00 -3.87
CA PRO A 30 8.18 -4.85 -4.61
C PRO A 30 6.71 -4.46 -4.46
N VAL A 31 6.39 -3.59 -3.52
CA VAL A 31 4.99 -3.16 -3.31
C VAL A 31 4.69 -2.11 -4.38
N SER A 32 3.81 -2.42 -5.30
CA SER A 32 3.71 -1.58 -6.47
C SER A 32 2.33 -1.11 -6.86
N THR A 33 1.27 -1.70 -6.35
CA THR A 33 -0.07 -1.36 -6.83
C THR A 33 -0.92 -0.86 -5.69
N VAL A 34 -1.71 0.18 -5.97
CA VAL A 34 -2.58 0.77 -4.97
C VAL A 34 -4.01 0.65 -5.44
N PHE A 35 -4.85 0.12 -4.57
CA PHE A 35 -6.28 0.00 -4.85
C PHE A 35 -7.07 0.72 -3.77
N GLU A 36 -8.19 1.29 -4.15
CA GLU A 36 -9.09 1.94 -3.21
C GLU A 36 -10.41 1.19 -3.18
N VAL A 37 -10.93 0.94 -1.98
CA VAL A 37 -12.21 0.26 -1.83
C VAL A 37 -13.06 1.05 -0.85
N ASN A 38 -14.25 1.46 -1.28
CA ASN A 38 -15.23 2.15 -0.43
C ASN A 38 -14.70 3.40 0.23
N ASN A 39 -13.65 3.97 -0.32
CA ASN A 39 -13.08 5.23 0.16
C ASN A 39 -12.54 5.16 1.59
N ASN A 40 -12.43 3.98 2.16
CA ASN A 40 -11.93 3.83 3.52
C ASN A 40 -10.60 3.12 3.60
N TYR A 41 -10.32 2.23 2.67
CA TYR A 41 -9.11 1.45 2.71
C TYR A 41 -8.30 1.68 1.43
N ILE A 42 -7.00 1.81 1.60
CA ILE A 42 -6.07 1.88 0.50
C ILE A 42 -5.28 0.58 0.55
N TYR A 43 -5.49 -0.27 -0.43
CA TYR A 43 -4.84 -1.56 -0.44
C TYR A 43 -3.51 -1.50 -1.17
N LEU A 44 -2.48 -2.00 -0.51
CA LEU A 44 -1.16 -2.11 -1.08
C LEU A 44 -0.89 -3.58 -1.37
N VAL A 45 -0.34 -3.85 -2.52
CA VAL A 45 -0.20 -5.22 -2.99
C VAL A 45 1.23 -5.68 -2.82
N ALA A 46 1.41 -6.71 -2.02
CA ALA A 46 2.72 -7.34 -1.83
C ALA A 46 2.82 -8.54 -2.77
N PRO A 47 4.04 -8.86 -3.20
CA PRO A 47 4.21 -9.97 -4.16
C PRO A 47 3.92 -11.33 -3.56
N ASN A 48 4.02 -11.47 -2.24
CA ASN A 48 3.79 -12.75 -1.61
C ASN A 48 3.44 -12.55 -0.15
N ASP A 49 3.11 -13.66 0.50
CA ASP A 49 2.65 -13.63 1.88
C ASP A 49 3.75 -13.24 2.85
N PHE A 50 4.97 -13.60 2.55
CA PHE A 50 6.10 -13.25 3.41
C PHE A 50 6.25 -11.73 3.52
N ILE A 51 6.25 -11.05 2.39
CA ILE A 51 6.39 -9.59 2.37
C ILE A 51 5.18 -8.94 3.05
N LYS A 52 3.98 -9.44 2.74
CA LYS A 52 2.76 -8.90 3.34
C LYS A 52 2.83 -8.94 4.86
N LYS A 53 3.17 -10.10 5.41
CA LYS A 53 3.19 -10.25 6.86
C LYS A 53 4.31 -9.45 7.50
N ARG A 54 5.43 -9.33 6.83
CA ARG A 54 6.54 -8.56 7.37
C ARG A 54 6.13 -7.09 7.51
N ILE A 55 5.47 -6.55 6.49
CA ILE A 55 5.03 -5.17 6.56
C ILE A 55 3.96 -5.00 7.64
N GLU A 56 3.02 -5.92 7.71
CA GLU A 56 1.97 -5.84 8.71
C GLU A 56 2.52 -5.83 10.13
N MET A 57 3.50 -6.67 10.38
CA MET A 57 4.03 -6.80 11.73
C MET A 57 4.91 -5.64 12.14
N LEU A 58 5.71 -5.13 11.22
CA LEU A 58 6.77 -4.20 11.59
C LEU A 58 6.52 -2.76 11.17
N TYR A 59 5.71 -2.53 10.15
CA TYR A 59 5.65 -1.20 9.55
C TYR A 59 4.25 -0.63 9.37
N LEU A 60 3.24 -1.46 9.36
CA LEU A 60 1.90 -0.99 8.98
C LEU A 60 1.36 0.10 9.89
N ASN A 61 1.58 -0.03 11.20
CA ASN A 61 1.11 0.99 12.12
C ASN A 61 1.76 2.33 11.86
N LYS A 62 3.05 2.32 11.59
CA LYS A 62 3.76 3.55 11.27
C LYS A 62 3.25 4.14 9.95
N MET A 63 3.02 3.29 8.97
CA MET A 63 2.51 3.75 7.69
C MET A 63 1.15 4.42 7.85
N ASN A 64 0.30 3.86 8.68
CA ASN A 64 -1.02 4.45 8.91
C ASN A 64 -0.93 5.77 9.66
N ARG A 65 0.03 5.91 10.57
CA ARG A 65 0.24 7.19 11.23
C ARG A 65 0.70 8.25 10.25
N LEU A 66 1.58 7.87 9.33
CA LEU A 66 2.03 8.82 8.31
C LEU A 66 0.88 9.20 7.38
N LEU A 67 0.01 8.25 7.09
CA LEU A 67 -1.13 8.51 6.25
C LEU A 67 -2.07 9.54 6.87
N GLU A 68 -2.27 9.45 8.19
CA GLU A 68 -3.13 10.40 8.88
C GLU A 68 -2.67 11.84 8.70
N GLY A 69 -1.38 12.05 8.56
CA GLY A 69 -0.84 13.38 8.39
C GLY A 69 -0.94 13.91 6.97
N LYS A 70 -1.37 13.09 6.03
CA LYS A 70 -1.36 13.48 4.62
C LYS A 70 -2.74 13.54 3.98
N ILE A 71 -3.76 13.07 4.69
CA ILE A 71 -5.09 13.05 4.11
C ILE A 71 -6.10 13.40 5.19
N ASP A 72 -7.10 14.17 4.82
CA ASP A 72 -8.08 14.66 5.80
C ASP A 72 -9.13 13.64 6.14
N GLU A 73 -9.49 12.78 5.20
CA GLU A 73 -10.49 11.79 5.45
C GLU A 73 -9.88 10.60 6.17
N ARG A 74 -10.71 9.85 6.86
CA ARG A 74 -10.21 8.68 7.57
C ARG A 74 -9.95 7.56 6.57
N HIS A 75 -8.70 7.21 6.44
CA HIS A 75 -8.28 6.11 5.58
C HIS A 75 -7.26 5.26 6.30
N MET A 76 -7.13 4.02 5.85
CA MET A 76 -6.12 3.12 6.39
C MET A 76 -5.53 2.29 5.27
N PHE A 77 -4.23 2.04 5.38
CA PHE A 77 -3.60 1.07 4.49
C PHE A 77 -3.94 -0.33 4.94
N ARG A 78 -4.11 -1.21 3.98
CA ARG A 78 -4.22 -2.63 4.22
C ARG A 78 -3.36 -3.36 3.22
N MET A 79 -2.75 -4.46 3.67
CA MET A 79 -1.88 -5.24 2.80
C MET A 79 -2.62 -6.44 2.26
N ILE A 80 -2.45 -6.68 0.96
CA ILE A 80 -2.95 -7.91 0.35
C ILE A 80 -1.86 -8.43 -0.57
N THR A 81 -1.97 -9.69 -0.93
CA THR A 81 -1.04 -10.28 -1.89
C THR A 81 -1.56 -10.08 -3.30
N GLU A 82 -0.71 -10.38 -4.27
CA GLU A 82 -1.13 -10.27 -5.68
C GLU A 82 -2.30 -11.19 -5.99
N ASP A 83 -2.30 -12.39 -5.41
CA ASP A 83 -3.42 -13.30 -5.61
C ASP A 83 -4.71 -12.74 -5.05
N GLN A 84 -4.62 -12.15 -3.87
CA GLN A 84 -5.80 -11.56 -3.24
C GLN A 84 -6.30 -10.36 -4.02
N ALA A 85 -5.38 -9.55 -4.54
CA ALA A 85 -5.76 -8.39 -5.32
C ALA A 85 -6.48 -8.82 -6.59
N GLU A 86 -5.98 -9.83 -7.25
CA GLU A 86 -6.59 -10.33 -8.47
C GLU A 86 -8.00 -10.82 -8.22
N LYS A 87 -8.18 -11.54 -7.12
CA LYS A 87 -9.49 -12.05 -6.76
C LYS A 87 -10.47 -10.92 -6.46
N LYS A 88 -10.01 -9.90 -5.76
CA LYS A 88 -10.87 -8.77 -5.43
C LYS A 88 -11.29 -8.01 -6.67
N LEU A 89 -10.41 -7.88 -7.64
CA LEU A 89 -10.75 -7.20 -8.87
C LEU A 89 -11.83 -7.95 -9.64
N GLN A 90 -11.82 -9.26 -9.57
CA GLN A 90 -12.83 -10.06 -10.24
C GLN A 90 -14.16 -10.04 -9.52
N ASP A 91 -14.13 -9.97 -8.20
CA ASP A 91 -15.32 -10.15 -7.38
C ASP A 91 -15.99 -8.85 -6.96
N SER A 92 -15.31 -7.73 -7.07
CA SER A 92 -15.83 -6.49 -6.52
C SER A 92 -15.83 -5.38 -7.55
N LYS A 93 -16.97 -4.76 -7.74
CA LYS A 93 -17.08 -3.62 -8.65
C LYS A 93 -16.69 -2.32 -7.97
N ASP A 94 -16.49 -2.36 -6.66
CA ASP A 94 -16.08 -1.17 -5.92
C ASP A 94 -14.59 -0.97 -5.91
N PHE A 95 -13.85 -1.90 -6.45
CA PHE A 95 -12.40 -1.83 -6.47
C PHE A 95 -11.93 -0.96 -7.63
N SER A 96 -11.06 -0.04 -7.34
CA SER A 96 -10.47 0.82 -8.36
C SER A 96 -8.96 0.73 -8.29
N ILE A 97 -8.31 0.65 -9.44
CA ILE A 97 -6.87 0.72 -9.49
C ILE A 97 -6.47 2.17 -9.53
N VAL A 98 -5.72 2.59 -8.53
CA VAL A 98 -5.34 3.98 -8.39
C VAL A 98 -4.05 4.30 -9.10
N SER A 99 -3.15 3.33 -9.11
CA SER A 99 -1.88 3.50 -9.77
C SER A 99 -1.92 2.68 -11.03
N SER A 100 -1.87 3.31 -12.15
CA SER A 100 -2.03 2.59 -13.34
C SER A 100 -0.79 2.46 -14.09
N ASN A 101 -0.55 1.39 -14.65
CA ASN A 101 0.52 1.31 -15.42
C ASN A 101 0.17 0.87 -16.69
N ASP A 102 -0.79 1.00 -17.08
CA ASP A 102 -1.11 0.71 -18.29
C ASP A 102 -1.03 1.20 -19.20
#